data_56168ac28caf07b82cba5c73cb2d1539
#
_entry.id   56168ac28caf07b82cba5c73cb2d1539
#
_cell.length_a   1.000
_cell.length_b   1.000
_cell.length_c   1.000
_cell.angle_alpha   90.00
_cell.angle_beta   90.00
_cell.angle_gamma   90.00
#
_symmetry.space_group_name_H-M   'P 1'
#
loop_
_entity.id
_entity.type
_entity.pdbx_description
1 polymer ?
#
loop_
_entity_poly.entity_id
_entity_poly.type
_entity_poly.pdbx_seq_one_letter_code
_entity_poly.pdbx_strand_id
1 'polypeptide(L)'
;MRKTLLLLTALALGPTPVLAQSALGANYNEHFEDVDYRDLEKAQARWIRLFVPMPQLDKGAADHGAVRSVLAAGEHGYKTILSLKWPFPRSDFPKAGTPAFQKELARLDALLPLVMDRIDILVIGNEPYIESREEDRDLDLNTFYEAMAARIIQYRASRCGGDCRTRLYMGALNRLDLKKNLTPSVARWMDYVKATPEIDGVDIHPHIPSIQASQPFLDYILPRMRPEQKFLVTEFSLVWWWKKQMREPVSPAFATKYGVSPQSRNWQVMQSALEQPFTKQQWDDYLSLSPWFETRKHYLVNQMKMFRDTGRLAVATYGFKQGSSMAADFGPDKTPWLINSVFAPRSIRPNADGSAAANYAWIDDFRALQKD
;
A
#
# COMPACT_ATOMS: atom_id res chain seq x y z
N MET A 1 -61.04 7.69 44.74
CA MET A 1 -59.78 6.91 44.60
C MET A 1 -59.37 6.89 43.14
N ARG A 2 -58.39 7.73 42.75
CA ARG A 2 -57.85 7.79 41.36
C ARG A 2 -56.63 6.89 41.28
N LYS A 3 -56.63 5.87 40.45
CA LYS A 3 -55.48 4.99 40.18
C LYS A 3 -54.63 5.65 39.09
N THR A 4 -53.42 6.05 39.46
CA THR A 4 -52.41 6.56 38.54
C THR A 4 -51.67 5.36 37.90
N LEU A 5 -51.77 5.23 36.60
CA LEU A 5 -51.09 4.20 35.79
C LEU A 5 -49.72 4.76 35.37
N LEU A 6 -48.60 4.21 35.93
CA LEU A 6 -47.26 4.53 35.46
C LEU A 6 -46.99 3.69 34.21
N LEU A 7 -46.79 4.34 33.06
CA LEU A 7 -46.24 3.74 31.86
C LEU A 7 -44.70 3.72 31.99
N LEU A 8 -44.11 2.54 32.14
CA LEU A 8 -42.67 2.33 31.92
C LEU A 8 -42.38 2.23 30.43
N THR A 9 -41.78 3.26 29.87
CA THR A 9 -41.17 3.21 28.53
C THR A 9 -39.82 2.50 28.60
N ALA A 10 -39.74 1.26 28.14
CA ALA A 10 -38.49 0.56 27.90
C ALA A 10 -37.79 1.15 26.67
N LEU A 11 -36.69 1.89 26.88
CA LEU A 11 -35.77 2.23 25.78
C LEU A 11 -35.09 0.94 25.29
N ALA A 12 -35.47 0.49 24.11
CA ALA A 12 -34.73 -0.53 23.39
C ALA A 12 -33.40 0.08 22.93
N LEU A 13 -32.29 -0.27 23.59
CA LEU A 13 -30.95 -0.06 23.08
C LEU A 13 -30.81 -0.94 21.84
N GLY A 14 -30.92 -0.33 20.65
CA GLY A 14 -30.56 -0.99 19.40
C GLY A 14 -29.09 -1.42 19.41
N PRO A 15 -28.71 -2.48 18.69
CA PRO A 15 -27.33 -2.91 18.63
C PRO A 15 -26.47 -1.74 18.11
N THR A 16 -25.50 -1.30 18.91
CA THR A 16 -24.47 -0.37 18.47
C THR A 16 -23.85 -0.94 17.19
N PRO A 17 -23.77 -0.18 16.09
CA PRO A 17 -23.10 -0.67 14.90
C PRO A 17 -21.64 -0.98 15.29
N VAL A 18 -21.28 -2.25 15.20
CA VAL A 18 -19.88 -2.68 15.25
C VAL A 18 -19.23 -1.95 14.08
N LEU A 19 -18.42 -0.93 14.36
CA LEU A 19 -17.63 -0.25 13.36
C LEU A 19 -16.83 -1.35 12.65
N ALA A 20 -17.12 -1.59 11.37
CA ALA A 20 -16.36 -2.54 10.58
C ALA A 20 -14.88 -2.18 10.72
N GLN A 21 -14.11 -3.09 11.33
CA GLN A 21 -12.70 -2.84 11.59
C GLN A 21 -11.98 -2.59 10.28
N SER A 22 -11.09 -1.60 10.29
CA SER A 22 -10.30 -1.19 9.14
C SER A 22 -9.43 -2.35 8.64
N ALA A 23 -9.58 -2.68 7.37
CA ALA A 23 -9.04 -3.88 6.76
C ALA A 23 -7.52 -3.81 6.48
N LEU A 24 -6.86 -4.97 6.51
CA LEU A 24 -5.52 -5.17 5.97
C LEU A 24 -5.61 -6.02 4.69
N GLY A 25 -4.89 -5.63 3.63
CA GLY A 25 -4.87 -6.30 2.34
C GLY A 25 -3.48 -6.61 1.81
N ALA A 26 -3.44 -7.35 0.69
CA ALA A 26 -2.24 -7.72 -0.03
C ALA A 26 -1.85 -6.64 -1.04
N ASN A 27 -0.61 -6.14 -1.00
CA ASN A 27 -0.06 -5.22 -1.98
C ASN A 27 0.89 -5.95 -2.95
N TYR A 28 0.61 -5.83 -4.25
CA TYR A 28 1.43 -6.39 -5.33
C TYR A 28 2.12 -5.33 -6.18
N ASN A 29 1.82 -4.04 -5.95
CA ASN A 29 2.32 -2.96 -6.80
C ASN A 29 1.99 -3.19 -8.29
N GLU A 30 3.00 -3.16 -9.17
CA GLU A 30 2.86 -3.45 -10.61
C GLU A 30 3.09 -4.93 -10.96
N HIS A 31 3.36 -5.78 -9.95
CA HIS A 31 3.70 -7.20 -10.15
C HIS A 31 2.44 -8.07 -10.18
N PHE A 32 1.54 -7.78 -11.14
CA PHE A 32 0.28 -8.51 -11.31
C PHE A 32 0.49 -10.00 -11.64
N GLU A 33 1.64 -10.36 -12.21
CA GLU A 33 2.03 -11.73 -12.52
C GLU A 33 2.29 -12.58 -11.27
N ASP A 34 2.57 -11.95 -10.13
CA ASP A 34 2.80 -12.63 -8.85
C ASP A 34 1.50 -12.94 -8.09
N VAL A 35 0.32 -12.54 -8.61
CA VAL A 35 -0.99 -12.82 -7.99
C VAL A 35 -1.28 -14.32 -8.06
N ASP A 36 -1.38 -14.93 -6.89
CA ASP A 36 -1.76 -16.35 -6.72
C ASP A 36 -2.81 -16.45 -5.62
N TYR A 37 -4.01 -16.89 -5.98
CA TYR A 37 -5.14 -16.98 -5.07
C TYR A 37 -4.91 -17.97 -3.92
N ARG A 38 -4.11 -19.03 -4.13
CA ARG A 38 -3.72 -19.96 -3.06
C ARG A 38 -2.95 -19.26 -1.94
N ASP A 39 -2.07 -18.31 -2.30
CA ASP A 39 -1.33 -17.54 -1.30
C ASP A 39 -2.23 -16.53 -0.58
N LEU A 40 -3.18 -15.92 -1.29
CA LEU A 40 -4.20 -15.04 -0.69
C LEU A 40 -5.09 -15.79 0.29
N GLU A 41 -5.54 -17.00 -0.06
CA GLU A 41 -6.30 -17.89 0.82
C GLU A 41 -5.48 -18.31 2.04
N LYS A 42 -4.21 -18.72 1.85
CA LYS A 42 -3.29 -19.05 2.95
C LYS A 42 -3.11 -17.91 3.93
N ALA A 43 -3.05 -16.67 3.44
CA ALA A 43 -2.94 -15.47 4.26
C ALA A 43 -4.30 -14.98 4.80
N GLN A 44 -5.42 -15.56 4.36
CA GLN A 44 -6.78 -15.10 4.66
C GLN A 44 -7.01 -13.63 4.20
N ALA A 45 -6.30 -13.19 3.17
CA ALA A 45 -6.44 -11.85 2.64
C ALA A 45 -7.82 -11.63 2.02
N ARG A 46 -8.41 -10.45 2.25
CA ARG A 46 -9.72 -10.07 1.70
C ARG A 46 -9.62 -8.90 0.72
N TRP A 47 -8.52 -8.17 0.77
CA TRP A 47 -8.23 -7.03 -0.09
C TRP A 47 -6.97 -7.27 -0.89
N ILE A 48 -6.98 -6.80 -2.13
CA ILE A 48 -5.83 -6.80 -3.03
C ILE A 48 -5.62 -5.39 -3.58
N ARG A 49 -4.38 -4.95 -3.61
CA ARG A 49 -3.98 -3.70 -4.24
C ARG A 49 -3.00 -3.96 -5.38
N LEU A 50 -3.28 -3.34 -6.51
CA LEU A 50 -2.39 -3.21 -7.66
C LEU A 50 -2.26 -1.74 -8.02
N PHE A 51 -1.22 -1.38 -8.79
CA PHE A 51 -1.21 -0.11 -9.48
C PHE A 51 -0.93 -0.29 -10.98
N VAL A 52 -1.36 0.70 -11.78
CA VAL A 52 -1.17 0.73 -13.21
C VAL A 52 -0.32 1.94 -13.60
N PRO A 53 0.87 1.73 -14.20
CA PRO A 53 1.62 2.82 -14.81
C PRO A 53 0.87 3.34 -16.04
N MET A 54 0.30 4.54 -15.96
CA MET A 54 -0.57 5.11 -16.98
C MET A 54 0.05 5.14 -18.40
N PRO A 55 1.36 5.43 -18.57
CA PRO A 55 1.99 5.35 -19.89
C PRO A 55 1.94 3.97 -20.57
N GLN A 56 1.81 2.88 -19.79
CA GLN A 56 1.73 1.52 -20.35
C GLN A 56 0.38 1.23 -21.01
N LEU A 57 -0.65 2.04 -20.73
CA LEU A 57 -1.98 1.91 -21.32
C LEU A 57 -2.03 2.28 -22.81
N ASP A 58 -0.97 2.88 -23.36
CA ASP A 58 -0.84 3.12 -24.81
C ASP A 58 -0.92 1.83 -25.65
N LYS A 59 -0.67 0.67 -25.03
CA LYS A 59 -0.76 -0.66 -25.66
C LYS A 59 -2.16 -1.29 -25.56
N GLY A 60 -3.14 -0.57 -24.98
CA GLY A 60 -4.49 -1.05 -24.73
C GLY A 60 -4.78 -1.24 -23.24
N ALA A 61 -5.73 -0.45 -22.73
CA ALA A 61 -6.07 -0.50 -21.30
C ALA A 61 -6.70 -1.85 -20.89
N ALA A 62 -7.55 -2.42 -21.75
CA ALA A 62 -8.19 -3.71 -21.52
C ALA A 62 -7.20 -4.89 -21.44
N ASP A 63 -6.07 -4.77 -22.17
CA ASP A 63 -5.07 -5.82 -22.24
C ASP A 63 -3.98 -5.69 -21.18
N HIS A 64 -3.96 -4.60 -20.43
CA HIS A 64 -2.97 -4.40 -19.38
C HIS A 64 -3.15 -5.40 -18.22
N GLY A 65 -2.08 -6.09 -17.86
CA GLY A 65 -2.12 -7.17 -16.86
C GLY A 65 -2.68 -6.74 -15.51
N ALA A 66 -2.29 -5.57 -14.99
CA ALA A 66 -2.82 -5.07 -13.70
C ALA A 66 -4.32 -4.79 -13.76
N VAL A 67 -4.84 -4.29 -14.90
CA VAL A 67 -6.28 -4.05 -15.09
C VAL A 67 -7.04 -5.38 -15.09
N ARG A 68 -6.55 -6.36 -15.87
CA ARG A 68 -7.16 -7.70 -15.88
C ARG A 68 -7.11 -8.37 -14.51
N SER A 69 -5.95 -8.30 -13.82
CA SER A 69 -5.79 -8.94 -12.51
C SER A 69 -6.65 -8.33 -11.42
N VAL A 70 -6.81 -6.99 -11.38
CA VAL A 70 -7.69 -6.36 -10.39
C VAL A 70 -9.16 -6.68 -10.63
N LEU A 71 -9.58 -6.77 -11.89
CA LEU A 71 -10.95 -7.17 -12.25
C LEU A 71 -11.21 -8.64 -11.91
N ALA A 72 -10.30 -9.54 -12.30
CA ALA A 72 -10.37 -10.96 -11.96
C ALA A 72 -10.39 -11.19 -10.44
N ALA A 73 -9.61 -10.43 -9.67
CA ALA A 73 -9.65 -10.50 -8.21
C ALA A 73 -11.05 -10.13 -7.66
N GLY A 74 -11.69 -9.10 -8.22
CA GLY A 74 -13.07 -8.75 -7.89
C GLY A 74 -14.08 -9.87 -8.21
N GLU A 75 -13.93 -10.54 -9.35
CA GLU A 75 -14.74 -11.71 -9.76
C GLU A 75 -14.52 -12.93 -8.83
N HIS A 76 -13.32 -13.07 -8.26
CA HIS A 76 -13.01 -14.06 -7.22
C HIS A 76 -13.48 -13.67 -5.81
N GLY A 77 -14.19 -12.53 -5.67
CA GLY A 77 -14.76 -12.09 -4.40
C GLY A 77 -13.83 -11.28 -3.50
N TYR A 78 -12.63 -10.92 -3.97
CA TYR A 78 -11.75 -10.01 -3.25
C TYR A 78 -12.22 -8.56 -3.39
N LYS A 79 -12.00 -7.78 -2.35
CA LYS A 79 -12.09 -6.32 -2.42
C LYS A 79 -10.83 -5.76 -3.10
N THR A 80 -11.00 -4.74 -3.91
CA THR A 80 -9.97 -4.32 -4.86
C THR A 80 -9.62 -2.84 -4.75
N ILE A 81 -8.31 -2.55 -4.84
CA ILE A 81 -7.74 -1.20 -4.93
C ILE A 81 -6.88 -1.13 -6.19
N LEU A 82 -7.13 -0.11 -7.03
CA LEU A 82 -6.28 0.22 -8.15
C LEU A 82 -5.72 1.64 -7.98
N SER A 83 -4.39 1.78 -7.95
CA SER A 83 -3.71 3.08 -7.91
C SER A 83 -3.23 3.47 -9.31
N LEU A 84 -3.46 4.72 -9.70
CA LEU A 84 -3.01 5.28 -10.97
C LEU A 84 -1.60 5.86 -10.80
N LYS A 85 -0.62 5.34 -11.54
CA LYS A 85 0.78 5.75 -11.45
C LYS A 85 1.19 6.57 -12.67
N TRP A 86 1.71 7.79 -12.44
CA TRP A 86 2.25 8.67 -13.47
C TRP A 86 3.77 8.87 -13.29
N PRO A 87 4.61 7.93 -13.79
CA PRO A 87 6.05 7.95 -13.55
C PRO A 87 6.78 8.87 -14.55
N PHE A 88 7.00 10.12 -14.17
CA PHE A 88 7.76 11.11 -14.93
C PHE A 88 9.08 11.55 -14.26
N PRO A 89 9.87 10.64 -13.62
CA PRO A 89 11.08 11.06 -12.90
C PRO A 89 12.23 11.49 -13.84
N ARG A 90 12.11 11.23 -15.15
CA ARG A 90 13.14 11.50 -16.17
C ARG A 90 12.62 12.22 -17.40
N SER A 91 11.38 12.67 -17.40
CA SER A 91 10.73 13.38 -18.52
C SER A 91 9.94 14.56 -18.00
N ASP A 92 9.63 15.48 -18.89
CA ASP A 92 8.81 16.64 -18.56
C ASP A 92 7.44 16.19 -18.03
N PHE A 93 7.01 16.84 -16.96
CA PHE A 93 5.68 16.62 -16.40
C PHE A 93 4.62 17.23 -17.33
N PRO A 94 3.53 16.51 -17.66
CA PRO A 94 2.50 17.00 -18.56
C PRO A 94 1.82 18.26 -18.03
N LYS A 95 1.99 19.40 -18.71
CA LYS A 95 1.39 20.67 -18.31
C LYS A 95 0.02 20.87 -18.96
N ALA A 96 -0.90 21.49 -18.23
CA ALA A 96 -2.24 21.78 -18.72
C ALA A 96 -2.21 22.48 -20.08
N GLY A 97 -3.11 22.08 -20.99
CA GLY A 97 -3.20 22.62 -22.36
C GLY A 97 -2.19 22.03 -23.38
N THR A 98 -1.25 21.17 -22.95
CA THR A 98 -0.29 20.53 -23.86
C THR A 98 -0.83 19.23 -24.47
N PRO A 99 -0.29 18.78 -25.63
CA PRO A 99 -0.62 17.46 -26.19
C PRO A 99 -0.30 16.30 -25.23
N ALA A 100 0.78 16.41 -24.43
CA ALA A 100 1.13 15.42 -23.43
C ALA A 100 0.05 15.30 -22.34
N PHE A 101 -0.50 16.42 -21.89
CA PHE A 101 -1.61 16.45 -20.93
C PHE A 101 -2.89 15.82 -21.52
N GLN A 102 -3.23 16.14 -22.77
CA GLN A 102 -4.39 15.54 -23.46
C GLN A 102 -4.23 14.01 -23.60
N LYS A 103 -3.00 13.55 -23.80
CA LYS A 103 -2.70 12.12 -23.84
C LYS A 103 -3.00 11.43 -22.52
N GLU A 104 -2.70 12.06 -21.38
CA GLU A 104 -3.04 11.49 -20.06
C GLU A 104 -4.56 11.42 -19.84
N LEU A 105 -5.31 12.43 -20.26
CA LEU A 105 -6.77 12.39 -20.24
C LEU A 105 -7.31 11.25 -21.12
N ALA A 106 -6.76 11.05 -22.32
CA ALA A 106 -7.17 9.96 -23.21
C ALA A 106 -6.90 8.57 -22.60
N ARG A 107 -5.80 8.40 -21.86
CA ARG A 107 -5.51 7.18 -21.10
C ARG A 107 -6.56 6.91 -20.01
N LEU A 108 -6.97 7.96 -19.27
CA LEU A 108 -8.07 7.85 -18.33
C LEU A 108 -9.37 7.45 -19.02
N ASP A 109 -9.72 8.09 -20.12
CA ASP A 109 -10.92 7.80 -20.88
C ASP A 109 -10.97 6.35 -21.40
N ALA A 110 -9.82 5.76 -21.69
CA ALA A 110 -9.71 4.36 -22.06
C ALA A 110 -9.81 3.40 -20.86
N LEU A 111 -9.34 3.81 -19.67
CA LEU A 111 -9.32 2.97 -18.47
C LEU A 111 -10.65 3.00 -17.71
N LEU A 112 -11.24 4.18 -17.52
CA LEU A 112 -12.40 4.37 -16.65
C LEU A 112 -13.61 3.47 -16.99
N PRO A 113 -13.96 3.23 -18.28
CA PRO A 113 -15.04 2.30 -18.64
C PRO A 113 -14.83 0.86 -18.16
N LEU A 114 -13.58 0.47 -18.00
CA LEU A 114 -13.22 -0.89 -17.59
C LEU A 114 -13.31 -1.10 -16.09
N VAL A 115 -12.99 -0.07 -15.29
CA VAL A 115 -12.79 -0.21 -13.84
C VAL A 115 -13.86 0.48 -12.99
N MET A 116 -14.49 1.58 -13.48
CA MET A 116 -15.47 2.32 -12.70
C MET A 116 -16.70 1.45 -12.41
N ASP A 117 -17.14 1.47 -11.17
CA ASP A 117 -18.22 0.62 -10.62
C ASP A 117 -17.91 -0.89 -10.58
N ARG A 118 -16.69 -1.30 -10.96
CA ARG A 118 -16.25 -2.70 -10.93
C ARG A 118 -15.20 -2.98 -9.86
N ILE A 119 -14.46 -1.96 -9.44
CA ILE A 119 -13.50 -2.03 -8.33
C ILE A 119 -14.03 -1.28 -7.12
N ASP A 120 -13.48 -1.57 -5.92
CA ASP A 120 -13.97 -0.91 -4.69
C ASP A 120 -13.33 0.46 -4.47
N ILE A 121 -12.03 0.61 -4.78
CA ILE A 121 -11.28 1.85 -4.56
C ILE A 121 -10.41 2.17 -5.78
N LEU A 122 -10.47 3.42 -6.24
CA LEU A 122 -9.56 4.00 -7.21
C LEU A 122 -8.74 5.09 -6.52
N VAL A 123 -7.41 4.94 -6.52
CA VAL A 123 -6.48 5.93 -5.96
C VAL A 123 -5.91 6.77 -7.10
N ILE A 124 -6.09 8.08 -7.02
CA ILE A 124 -5.67 9.05 -8.02
C ILE A 124 -4.24 9.50 -7.69
N GLY A 125 -3.28 8.77 -8.24
CA GLY A 125 -1.86 8.94 -8.01
C GLY A 125 -1.20 7.76 -7.30
N ASN A 126 0.14 7.78 -7.31
CA ASN A 126 1.02 6.91 -6.56
C ASN A 126 2.33 7.67 -6.38
N GLU A 127 2.66 8.06 -5.16
CA GLU A 127 3.87 8.80 -4.80
C GLU A 127 4.23 10.00 -5.72
N PRO A 128 3.29 10.92 -5.99
CA PRO A 128 3.47 11.99 -6.98
C PRO A 128 4.74 12.81 -6.77
N TYR A 129 5.17 13.00 -5.51
CA TYR A 129 6.36 13.75 -5.14
C TYR A 129 7.68 12.95 -5.23
N ILE A 130 7.64 11.67 -5.61
CA ILE A 130 8.83 10.86 -5.96
C ILE A 130 8.83 10.56 -7.46
N GLU A 131 7.66 10.35 -8.04
CA GLU A 131 7.49 9.96 -9.44
C GLU A 131 7.59 11.13 -10.43
N SER A 132 7.81 12.34 -9.95
CA SER A 132 8.11 13.54 -10.73
C SER A 132 9.54 14.03 -10.47
N ARG A 133 10.08 14.84 -11.37
CA ARG A 133 11.35 15.55 -11.15
C ARG A 133 11.16 16.59 -10.03
N GLU A 134 12.24 16.95 -9.35
CA GLU A 134 12.19 17.87 -8.22
C GLU A 134 11.61 19.24 -8.62
N GLU A 135 11.99 19.75 -9.80
CA GLU A 135 11.52 21.01 -10.37
C GLU A 135 10.03 21.02 -10.74
N ASP A 136 9.42 19.84 -10.93
CA ASP A 136 8.01 19.69 -11.28
C ASP A 136 7.09 19.51 -10.03
N ARG A 137 7.66 19.43 -8.81
CA ARG A 137 6.91 19.17 -7.56
C ARG A 137 6.29 20.42 -6.94
N ASP A 138 5.90 21.35 -7.77
CA ASP A 138 5.26 22.62 -7.41
C ASP A 138 3.74 22.58 -7.66
N LEU A 139 3.15 23.77 -7.88
CA LEU A 139 1.73 23.92 -8.15
C LEU A 139 1.28 23.34 -9.51
N ASP A 140 2.18 23.13 -10.46
CA ASP A 140 1.86 22.51 -11.75
C ASP A 140 1.50 21.02 -11.56
N LEU A 141 2.20 20.33 -10.64
CA LEU A 141 1.84 18.97 -10.21
C LEU A 141 0.42 18.92 -9.66
N ASN A 142 0.06 19.87 -8.79
CA ASN A 142 -1.31 19.94 -8.25
C ASN A 142 -2.33 20.14 -9.39
N THR A 143 -2.07 21.09 -10.30
CA THR A 143 -2.97 21.37 -11.43
C THR A 143 -3.22 20.12 -12.28
N PHE A 144 -2.19 19.31 -12.51
CA PHE A 144 -2.33 18.05 -13.22
C PHE A 144 -3.24 17.07 -12.47
N TYR A 145 -2.94 16.76 -11.20
CA TYR A 145 -3.70 15.76 -10.44
C TYR A 145 -5.13 16.21 -10.14
N GLU A 146 -5.36 17.50 -9.92
CA GLU A 146 -6.70 18.07 -9.76
C GLU A 146 -7.53 17.91 -11.04
N ALA A 147 -6.92 18.10 -12.22
CA ALA A 147 -7.60 17.89 -13.51
C ALA A 147 -7.89 16.40 -13.78
N MET A 148 -6.96 15.49 -13.45
CA MET A 148 -7.19 14.05 -13.54
C MET A 148 -8.33 13.64 -12.60
N ALA A 149 -8.34 14.13 -11.38
CA ALA A 149 -9.43 13.89 -10.43
C ALA A 149 -10.78 14.42 -10.92
N ALA A 150 -10.82 15.64 -11.44
CA ALA A 150 -12.04 16.23 -12.00
C ALA A 150 -12.61 15.38 -13.16
N ARG A 151 -11.72 14.87 -14.05
CA ARG A 151 -12.15 13.97 -15.15
C ARG A 151 -12.73 12.66 -14.61
N ILE A 152 -12.11 12.07 -13.60
CA ILE A 152 -12.58 10.82 -12.96
C ILE A 152 -13.93 11.05 -12.26
N ILE A 153 -14.08 12.14 -11.51
CA ILE A 153 -15.32 12.52 -10.84
C ILE A 153 -16.45 12.71 -11.86
N GLN A 154 -16.19 13.46 -12.95
CA GLN A 154 -17.15 13.67 -14.03
C GLN A 154 -17.59 12.34 -14.65
N TYR A 155 -16.64 11.44 -14.94
CA TYR A 155 -16.95 10.12 -15.48
C TYR A 155 -17.80 9.30 -14.51
N ARG A 156 -17.41 9.23 -13.22
CA ARG A 156 -18.14 8.53 -12.18
C ARG A 156 -19.58 9.01 -12.07
N ALA A 157 -19.79 10.33 -12.05
CA ALA A 157 -21.13 10.92 -11.98
C ALA A 157 -21.99 10.55 -13.20
N SER A 158 -21.43 10.53 -14.41
CA SER A 158 -22.13 10.15 -15.63
C SER A 158 -22.42 8.66 -15.73
N ARG A 159 -21.54 7.80 -15.14
CA ARG A 159 -21.62 6.34 -15.25
C ARG A 159 -22.60 5.71 -14.27
N CYS A 160 -22.57 6.12 -13.01
CA CYS A 160 -23.32 5.47 -11.94
C CYS A 160 -24.05 6.44 -10.99
N GLY A 161 -24.06 7.73 -11.27
CA GLY A 161 -24.76 8.68 -10.41
C GLY A 161 -24.23 8.68 -8.97
N GLY A 162 -25.17 8.70 -7.99
CA GLY A 162 -24.82 8.72 -6.57
C GLY A 162 -24.41 7.38 -5.96
N ASP A 163 -24.77 6.26 -6.59
CA ASP A 163 -24.65 4.90 -6.01
C ASP A 163 -23.44 4.11 -6.51
N CYS A 164 -22.41 4.81 -6.98
CA CYS A 164 -21.20 4.16 -7.49
C CYS A 164 -20.45 3.40 -6.40
N ARG A 165 -20.15 2.14 -6.64
CA ARG A 165 -19.35 1.30 -5.74
C ARG A 165 -17.94 1.84 -5.54
N THR A 166 -17.32 2.37 -6.61
CA THR A 166 -15.92 2.80 -6.59
C THR A 166 -15.73 4.09 -5.78
N ARG A 167 -15.00 3.99 -4.69
CA ARG A 167 -14.57 5.11 -3.86
C ARG A 167 -13.32 5.77 -4.42
N LEU A 168 -13.19 7.10 -4.29
CA LEU A 168 -12.09 7.88 -4.85
C LEU A 168 -11.19 8.42 -3.74
N TYR A 169 -9.90 8.15 -3.85
CA TYR A 169 -8.88 8.68 -2.94
C TYR A 169 -7.79 9.40 -3.71
N MET A 170 -7.27 10.48 -3.15
CA MET A 170 -6.08 11.16 -3.67
C MET A 170 -4.82 10.59 -3.02
N GLY A 171 -3.78 10.34 -3.76
CA GLY A 171 -2.54 9.87 -3.11
C GLY A 171 -1.48 9.31 -4.08
N ALA A 172 -0.51 8.57 -3.57
CA ALA A 172 -0.25 8.48 -2.14
C ALA A 172 0.79 9.52 -1.72
N LEU A 173 0.57 10.20 -0.61
CA LEU A 173 1.56 11.12 -0.06
C LEU A 173 2.64 10.33 0.69
N ASN A 174 3.89 10.66 0.44
CA ASN A 174 5.03 10.01 1.06
C ASN A 174 5.92 11.00 1.80
N ARG A 175 6.79 10.49 2.69
CA ARG A 175 7.81 11.25 3.42
C ARG A 175 7.29 12.49 4.15
N LEU A 176 6.05 12.44 4.66
CA LEU A 176 5.49 13.50 5.52
C LEU A 176 6.18 13.56 6.91
N ASP A 177 7.02 12.57 7.21
CA ASP A 177 7.91 12.56 8.39
C ASP A 177 9.02 13.62 8.31
N LEU A 178 9.30 14.17 7.12
CA LEU A 178 10.34 15.15 6.89
C LEU A 178 9.73 16.55 6.68
N LYS A 179 10.01 17.48 7.60
CA LYS A 179 9.50 18.87 7.54
C LYS A 179 9.74 19.56 6.19
N LYS A 180 10.89 19.27 5.54
CA LYS A 180 11.23 19.85 4.23
C LYS A 180 10.27 19.45 3.11
N ASN A 181 9.53 18.37 3.28
CA ASN A 181 8.56 17.87 2.30
C ASN A 181 7.14 18.42 2.53
N LEU A 182 6.91 19.15 3.63
CA LEU A 182 5.63 19.81 3.90
C LEU A 182 5.57 21.14 3.14
N THR A 183 5.52 21.06 1.82
CA THR A 183 5.56 22.21 0.90
C THR A 183 4.17 22.83 0.70
N PRO A 184 4.06 24.04 0.11
CA PRO A 184 2.78 24.61 -0.30
C PRO A 184 1.99 23.70 -1.26
N SER A 185 2.68 22.94 -2.13
CA SER A 185 2.06 21.98 -3.04
C SER A 185 1.41 20.81 -2.27
N VAL A 186 2.06 20.29 -1.24
CA VAL A 186 1.48 19.26 -0.35
C VAL A 186 0.30 19.80 0.46
N ALA A 187 0.36 21.07 0.88
CA ALA A 187 -0.77 21.72 1.55
C ALA A 187 -1.97 21.85 0.61
N ARG A 188 -1.77 22.35 -0.63
CA ARG A 188 -2.81 22.44 -1.67
C ARG A 188 -3.43 21.08 -1.99
N TRP A 189 -2.62 20.00 -2.00
CA TRP A 189 -3.14 18.65 -2.16
C TRP A 189 -4.21 18.31 -1.13
N MET A 190 -3.91 18.59 0.16
CA MET A 190 -4.86 18.35 1.24
C MET A 190 -6.05 19.31 1.23
N ASP A 191 -5.87 20.55 0.80
CA ASP A 191 -6.95 21.52 0.62
C ASP A 191 -7.92 21.04 -0.47
N TYR A 192 -7.40 20.52 -1.59
CA TYR A 192 -8.22 19.90 -2.64
C TYR A 192 -8.99 18.68 -2.12
N VAL A 193 -8.33 17.76 -1.40
CA VAL A 193 -9.00 16.61 -0.76
C VAL A 193 -10.15 17.06 0.12
N LYS A 194 -9.92 18.08 0.94
CA LYS A 194 -10.93 18.62 1.86
C LYS A 194 -12.07 19.33 1.14
N ALA A 195 -11.77 20.08 0.10
CA ALA A 195 -12.75 20.93 -0.62
C ALA A 195 -13.64 20.14 -1.59
N THR A 196 -13.20 18.93 -2.03
CA THR A 196 -13.90 18.13 -3.05
C THR A 196 -14.76 17.04 -2.39
N PRO A 197 -16.12 17.20 -2.39
CA PRO A 197 -17.01 16.26 -1.69
C PRO A 197 -16.94 14.82 -2.21
N GLU A 198 -16.64 14.65 -3.50
CA GLU A 198 -16.58 13.36 -4.18
C GLU A 198 -15.33 12.56 -3.85
N ILE A 199 -14.32 13.18 -3.20
CA ILE A 199 -13.13 12.51 -2.74
C ILE A 199 -13.36 11.97 -1.32
N ASP A 200 -13.24 10.66 -1.17
CA ASP A 200 -13.47 9.93 0.09
C ASP A 200 -12.30 10.08 1.09
N GLY A 201 -11.14 10.54 0.63
CA GLY A 201 -9.99 10.79 1.49
C GLY A 201 -8.63 10.80 0.78
N VAL A 202 -7.58 10.50 1.54
CA VAL A 202 -6.19 10.52 1.09
C VAL A 202 -5.50 9.18 1.34
N ASP A 203 -4.58 8.80 0.46
CA ASP A 203 -3.66 7.68 0.65
C ASP A 203 -2.29 8.20 1.10
N ILE A 204 -1.61 7.44 1.98
CA ILE A 204 -0.26 7.74 2.47
C ILE A 204 0.64 6.51 2.39
N HIS A 205 1.94 6.73 2.13
CA HIS A 205 2.98 5.69 2.10
C HIS A 205 4.05 5.94 3.18
N PRO A 206 3.85 5.49 4.43
CA PRO A 206 4.83 5.64 5.48
C PRO A 206 5.93 4.57 5.39
N HIS A 207 6.94 4.84 4.58
CA HIS A 207 8.21 4.11 4.57
C HIS A 207 9.16 4.76 5.59
N ILE A 208 9.38 4.12 6.73
CA ILE A 208 9.87 4.77 7.94
C ILE A 208 11.09 4.08 8.57
N PRO A 209 11.89 4.81 9.38
CA PRO A 209 13.01 4.24 10.15
C PRO A 209 12.60 3.69 11.53
N SER A 210 11.42 4.03 12.04
CA SER A 210 10.87 3.55 13.32
C SER A 210 9.35 3.60 13.29
N ILE A 211 8.68 2.81 14.12
CA ILE A 211 7.20 2.78 14.19
C ILE A 211 6.64 4.18 14.46
N GLN A 212 7.25 4.92 15.38
CA GLN A 212 6.83 6.27 15.77
C GLN A 212 6.91 7.27 14.62
N ALA A 213 7.76 7.03 13.61
CA ALA A 213 7.89 7.91 12.44
C ALA A 213 6.66 7.91 11.51
N SER A 214 5.67 7.05 11.74
CA SER A 214 4.36 7.15 11.09
C SER A 214 3.45 8.21 11.71
N GLN A 215 3.66 8.59 12.97
CA GLN A 215 2.82 9.57 13.65
C GLN A 215 2.77 10.93 12.93
N PRO A 216 3.90 11.52 12.46
CA PRO A 216 3.88 12.75 11.68
C PRO A 216 2.99 12.71 10.43
N PHE A 217 2.83 11.55 9.77
CA PHE A 217 1.89 11.41 8.65
C PHE A 217 0.46 11.63 9.13
N LEU A 218 0.06 10.98 10.22
CA LEU A 218 -1.27 11.09 10.80
C LEU A 218 -1.54 12.51 11.33
N ASP A 219 -0.58 13.09 12.04
CA ASP A 219 -0.66 14.47 12.56
C ASP A 219 -0.83 15.49 11.43
N TYR A 220 -0.28 15.22 10.25
CA TYR A 220 -0.40 16.10 9.11
C TYR A 220 -1.75 15.96 8.41
N ILE A 221 -2.20 14.73 8.10
CA ILE A 221 -3.40 14.52 7.27
C ILE A 221 -4.70 14.67 8.05
N LEU A 222 -4.80 14.12 9.29
CA LEU A 222 -6.07 14.03 10.00
C LEU A 222 -6.75 15.38 10.26
N PRO A 223 -6.03 16.45 10.69
CA PRO A 223 -6.65 17.76 10.90
C PRO A 223 -7.08 18.44 9.58
N ARG A 224 -6.52 18.00 8.45
CA ARG A 224 -6.77 18.59 7.12
C ARG A 224 -7.84 17.85 6.32
N MET A 225 -8.42 16.79 6.87
CA MET A 225 -9.50 16.02 6.27
C MET A 225 -10.85 16.42 6.88
N ARG A 226 -11.94 16.24 6.13
CA ARG A 226 -13.29 16.34 6.68
C ARG A 226 -13.55 15.19 7.68
N PRO A 227 -14.48 15.34 8.65
CA PRO A 227 -14.74 14.31 9.67
C PRO A 227 -15.14 12.93 9.11
N GLU A 228 -15.88 12.88 8.02
CA GLU A 228 -16.36 11.65 7.37
C GLU A 228 -15.30 11.00 6.47
N GLN A 229 -14.29 11.74 6.01
CA GLN A 229 -13.23 11.20 5.17
C GLN A 229 -12.37 10.21 5.93
N LYS A 230 -11.90 9.19 5.25
CA LYS A 230 -10.97 8.20 5.77
C LYS A 230 -9.66 8.26 5.01
N PHE A 231 -8.62 7.65 5.56
CA PHE A 231 -7.35 7.52 4.85
C PHE A 231 -7.06 6.07 4.49
N LEU A 232 -6.26 5.90 3.45
CA LEU A 232 -5.64 4.63 3.06
C LEU A 232 -4.17 4.63 3.47
N VAL A 233 -3.63 3.42 3.59
CA VAL A 233 -2.18 3.18 3.70
C VAL A 233 -1.86 2.05 2.73
N THR A 234 -1.75 2.36 1.44
CA THR A 234 -1.59 1.31 0.43
C THR A 234 -0.17 0.73 0.34
N GLU A 235 0.82 1.43 0.92
CA GLU A 235 2.17 0.91 1.15
C GLU A 235 2.70 1.39 2.49
N PHE A 236 3.31 0.49 3.25
CA PHE A 236 4.04 0.88 4.46
C PHE A 236 5.15 -0.13 4.78
N SER A 237 6.22 0.35 5.38
CA SER A 237 7.37 -0.49 5.67
C SER A 237 8.33 0.13 6.69
N LEU A 238 9.11 -0.72 7.35
CA LEU A 238 10.23 -0.32 8.20
C LEU A 238 11.56 -0.32 7.40
N VAL A 239 11.47 -0.05 6.11
CA VAL A 239 12.56 -0.26 5.14
C VAL A 239 13.82 0.52 5.45
N TRP A 240 13.71 1.73 5.99
CA TRP A 240 14.90 2.54 6.34
C TRP A 240 15.63 1.99 7.57
N TRP A 241 14.92 1.33 8.48
CA TRP A 241 15.55 0.56 9.54
C TRP A 241 16.30 -0.66 8.98
N TRP A 242 15.64 -1.45 8.11
CA TRP A 242 16.24 -2.61 7.47
C TRP A 242 17.49 -2.22 6.68
N LYS A 243 17.42 -1.14 5.90
CA LYS A 243 18.56 -0.64 5.10
C LYS A 243 19.78 -0.35 5.96
N LYS A 244 19.60 0.26 7.13
CA LYS A 244 20.68 0.52 8.06
C LYS A 244 21.37 -0.77 8.51
N GLN A 245 20.61 -1.86 8.67
CA GLN A 245 21.15 -3.14 9.14
C GLN A 245 21.92 -3.92 8.07
N MET A 246 21.72 -3.62 6.79
CA MET A 246 22.33 -4.39 5.71
C MET A 246 23.88 -4.39 5.75
N ARG A 247 24.47 -3.30 6.19
CA ARG A 247 25.94 -3.17 6.29
C ARG A 247 26.51 -3.68 7.63
N GLU A 248 25.66 -4.06 8.57
CA GLU A 248 26.08 -4.61 9.86
C GLU A 248 26.52 -6.08 9.71
N PRO A 249 27.40 -6.58 10.60
CA PRO A 249 27.78 -7.99 10.62
C PRO A 249 26.56 -8.90 10.78
N VAL A 250 26.62 -10.06 10.18
CA VAL A 250 25.65 -11.13 10.43
C VAL A 250 25.70 -11.56 11.90
N SER A 251 24.55 -12.00 12.43
CA SER A 251 24.46 -12.51 13.79
C SER A 251 25.50 -13.65 14.03
N PRO A 252 26.30 -13.61 15.10
CA PRO A 252 27.23 -14.69 15.44
C PRO A 252 26.54 -16.06 15.58
N ALA A 253 25.31 -16.08 16.11
CA ALA A 253 24.56 -17.31 16.28
C ALA A 253 24.20 -17.93 14.92
N PHE A 254 23.78 -17.12 13.95
CA PHE A 254 23.51 -17.59 12.58
C PHE A 254 24.80 -18.02 11.88
N ALA A 255 25.86 -17.21 11.98
CA ALA A 255 27.17 -17.51 11.38
C ALA A 255 27.69 -18.88 11.86
N THR A 256 27.67 -19.14 13.17
CA THR A 256 28.08 -20.41 13.75
C THR A 256 27.21 -21.57 13.28
N LYS A 257 25.88 -21.40 13.28
CA LYS A 257 24.93 -22.48 12.93
C LYS A 257 25.05 -22.93 11.48
N TYR A 258 25.34 -21.99 10.57
CA TYR A 258 25.34 -22.23 9.12
C TYR A 258 26.72 -22.17 8.47
N GLY A 259 27.80 -22.05 9.25
CA GLY A 259 29.17 -22.00 8.72
C GLY A 259 29.45 -20.75 7.87
N VAL A 260 28.74 -19.65 8.13
CA VAL A 260 28.96 -18.38 7.44
C VAL A 260 30.09 -17.61 8.14
N SER A 261 30.93 -16.91 7.36
CA SER A 261 31.99 -16.10 7.95
C SER A 261 31.43 -15.05 8.91
N PRO A 262 31.97 -14.91 10.12
CA PRO A 262 31.55 -13.85 11.07
C PRO A 262 31.75 -12.43 10.56
N GLN A 263 32.60 -12.24 9.54
CA GLN A 263 32.85 -10.96 8.89
C GLN A 263 31.79 -10.65 7.80
N SER A 264 30.98 -11.64 7.41
CA SER A 264 29.91 -11.42 6.43
C SER A 264 28.92 -10.38 6.93
N ARG A 265 28.43 -9.57 6.01
CA ARG A 265 27.41 -8.57 6.28
C ARG A 265 26.01 -9.12 5.99
N ASN A 266 25.00 -8.54 6.58
CA ASN A 266 23.62 -8.98 6.37
C ASN A 266 23.22 -8.95 4.89
N TRP A 267 23.64 -7.95 4.11
CA TRP A 267 23.37 -7.90 2.68
C TRP A 267 23.94 -9.09 1.90
N GLN A 268 25.14 -9.62 2.32
CA GLN A 268 25.76 -10.77 1.67
C GLN A 268 24.98 -12.06 1.92
N VAL A 269 24.44 -12.23 3.13
CA VAL A 269 23.57 -13.37 3.46
C VAL A 269 22.28 -13.30 2.64
N MET A 270 21.69 -12.11 2.52
CA MET A 270 20.50 -11.93 1.69
C MET A 270 20.78 -12.17 0.20
N GLN A 271 21.91 -11.68 -0.31
CA GLN A 271 22.36 -11.95 -1.67
C GLN A 271 22.50 -13.46 -1.91
N SER A 272 23.18 -14.18 -1.00
CA SER A 272 23.32 -15.63 -1.09
C SER A 272 21.96 -16.34 -1.13
N ALA A 273 20.98 -15.88 -0.34
CA ALA A 273 19.63 -16.44 -0.37
C ALA A 273 18.88 -16.15 -1.69
N LEU A 274 19.20 -15.04 -2.36
CA LEU A 274 18.62 -14.73 -3.68
C LEU A 274 19.30 -15.49 -4.82
N GLU A 275 20.59 -15.74 -4.72
CA GLU A 275 21.36 -16.53 -5.69
C GLU A 275 21.05 -18.03 -5.54
N GLN A 276 20.90 -18.49 -4.30
CA GLN A 276 20.57 -19.87 -3.98
C GLN A 276 19.54 -19.92 -2.84
N PRO A 277 18.24 -20.02 -3.16
CA PRO A 277 17.19 -19.94 -2.15
C PRO A 277 17.40 -20.88 -0.96
N PHE A 278 17.29 -20.32 0.24
CA PHE A 278 17.48 -21.03 1.50
C PHE A 278 16.35 -22.00 1.77
N THR A 279 16.56 -22.96 2.64
CA THR A 279 15.44 -23.69 3.25
C THR A 279 14.61 -22.72 4.12
N LYS A 280 13.33 -23.04 4.33
CA LYS A 280 12.47 -22.24 5.23
C LYS A 280 13.12 -22.06 6.61
N GLN A 281 13.68 -23.14 7.18
CA GLN A 281 14.37 -23.11 8.46
C GLN A 281 15.59 -22.18 8.46
N GLN A 282 16.40 -22.23 7.41
CA GLN A 282 17.60 -21.39 7.33
C GLN A 282 17.26 -19.90 7.23
N TRP A 283 16.19 -19.56 6.48
CA TRP A 283 15.73 -18.18 6.38
C TRP A 283 15.12 -17.69 7.69
N ASP A 284 14.28 -18.51 8.32
CA ASP A 284 13.69 -18.18 9.62
C ASP A 284 14.75 -17.99 10.71
N ASP A 285 15.77 -18.86 10.73
CA ASP A 285 16.91 -18.71 11.63
C ASP A 285 17.72 -17.43 11.35
N TYR A 286 17.88 -17.07 10.07
CA TYR A 286 18.56 -15.82 9.72
C TYR A 286 17.84 -14.62 10.33
N LEU A 287 16.53 -14.57 10.26
CA LEU A 287 15.75 -13.46 10.80
C LEU A 287 15.61 -13.53 12.32
N SER A 288 15.28 -14.72 12.88
CA SER A 288 15.03 -14.88 14.31
C SER A 288 16.30 -14.75 15.16
N LEU A 289 17.44 -15.19 14.65
CA LEU A 289 18.74 -15.02 15.33
C LEU A 289 19.36 -13.63 15.11
N SER A 290 18.70 -12.76 14.33
CA SER A 290 19.14 -11.39 14.09
C SER A 290 18.39 -10.41 15.01
N PRO A 291 19.03 -9.86 16.05
CA PRO A 291 18.34 -8.95 17.00
C PRO A 291 17.70 -7.74 16.34
N TRP A 292 18.28 -7.25 15.23
CA TRP A 292 17.75 -6.12 14.49
C TRP A 292 16.39 -6.42 13.84
N PHE A 293 16.10 -7.69 13.51
CA PHE A 293 14.80 -8.12 13.01
C PHE A 293 13.88 -8.58 14.16
N GLU A 294 14.37 -9.48 15.01
CA GLU A 294 13.58 -10.14 16.07
C GLU A 294 12.91 -9.15 17.02
N THR A 295 13.60 -8.06 17.37
CA THR A 295 13.02 -6.99 18.21
C THR A 295 11.91 -6.19 17.51
N ARG A 296 11.70 -6.39 16.22
CA ARG A 296 10.70 -5.69 15.38
C ARG A 296 9.82 -6.62 14.56
N LYS A 297 9.86 -7.91 14.82
CA LYS A 297 9.10 -8.92 14.07
C LYS A 297 7.58 -8.67 14.05
N HIS A 298 7.05 -7.99 15.07
CA HIS A 298 5.64 -7.60 15.16
C HIS A 298 5.38 -6.15 14.66
N TYR A 299 6.26 -5.63 13.80
CA TYR A 299 6.06 -4.31 13.17
C TYR A 299 4.68 -4.17 12.54
N LEU A 300 4.22 -5.19 11.81
CA LEU A 300 2.95 -5.17 11.10
C LEU A 300 1.78 -4.95 12.07
N VAL A 301 1.73 -5.69 13.18
CA VAL A 301 0.70 -5.55 14.22
C VAL A 301 0.74 -4.16 14.86
N ASN A 302 1.94 -3.74 15.25
CA ASN A 302 2.10 -2.45 15.94
C ASN A 302 1.72 -1.27 15.03
N GLN A 303 2.05 -1.36 13.75
CA GLN A 303 1.74 -0.31 12.79
C GLN A 303 0.24 -0.28 12.46
N MET A 304 -0.38 -1.44 12.27
CA MET A 304 -1.83 -1.53 12.05
C MET A 304 -2.62 -1.01 13.25
N LYS A 305 -2.15 -1.31 14.48
CA LYS A 305 -2.77 -0.76 15.70
C LYS A 305 -2.75 0.77 15.66
N MET A 306 -1.61 1.40 15.37
CA MET A 306 -1.49 2.87 15.28
C MET A 306 -2.48 3.45 14.26
N PHE A 307 -2.62 2.84 13.10
CA PHE A 307 -3.55 3.32 12.07
C PHE A 307 -5.01 3.14 12.49
N ARG A 308 -5.36 1.98 13.06
CA ARG A 308 -6.72 1.65 13.52
C ARG A 308 -7.16 2.52 14.70
N ASP A 309 -6.27 2.83 15.63
CA ASP A 309 -6.56 3.66 16.82
C ASP A 309 -7.05 5.08 16.45
N THR A 310 -6.77 5.54 15.21
CA THR A 310 -7.32 6.82 14.72
C THR A 310 -8.84 6.81 14.49
N GLY A 311 -9.44 5.64 14.33
CA GLY A 311 -10.84 5.46 13.88
C GLY A 311 -11.10 5.92 12.43
N ARG A 312 -10.05 6.35 11.70
CA ARG A 312 -10.15 6.97 10.37
C ARG A 312 -9.51 6.14 9.25
N LEU A 313 -8.83 5.03 9.55
CA LEU A 313 -8.31 4.11 8.53
C LEU A 313 -9.46 3.45 7.77
N ALA A 314 -9.43 3.45 6.44
CA ALA A 314 -10.31 2.63 5.61
C ALA A 314 -9.67 1.25 5.35
N VAL A 315 -8.53 1.24 4.66
CA VAL A 315 -7.78 0.03 4.31
C VAL A 315 -6.28 0.35 4.36
N ALA A 316 -5.50 -0.62 4.85
CA ALA A 316 -4.07 -0.67 4.63
C ALA A 316 -3.71 -1.88 3.76
N THR A 317 -2.63 -1.82 2.98
CA THR A 317 -2.11 -2.98 2.26
C THR A 317 -0.61 -3.14 2.48
N TYR A 318 -0.17 -4.37 2.73
CA TYR A 318 1.22 -4.69 3.01
C TYR A 318 1.84 -5.51 1.90
N GLY A 319 3.14 -5.35 1.66
CA GLY A 319 3.88 -6.09 0.66
C GLY A 319 3.61 -7.60 0.76
N PHE A 320 3.14 -8.22 -0.33
CA PHE A 320 2.63 -9.58 -0.25
C PHE A 320 3.64 -10.62 -0.73
N LYS A 321 4.30 -10.36 -1.86
CA LYS A 321 5.37 -11.21 -2.40
C LYS A 321 6.62 -10.40 -2.70
N GLN A 322 7.76 -11.07 -2.68
CA GLN A 322 9.03 -10.51 -3.15
C GLN A 322 9.01 -10.39 -4.68
N GLY A 323 8.87 -9.17 -5.20
CA GLY A 323 8.93 -8.91 -6.64
C GLY A 323 10.34 -9.07 -7.22
N SER A 324 10.43 -9.26 -8.55
CA SER A 324 11.72 -9.41 -9.25
C SER A 324 12.62 -8.19 -9.11
N SER A 325 12.05 -6.99 -9.20
CA SER A 325 12.78 -5.72 -9.04
C SER A 325 13.39 -5.54 -7.64
N MET A 326 12.78 -6.12 -6.60
CA MET A 326 13.30 -6.09 -5.22
C MET A 326 14.56 -6.94 -5.07
N ALA A 327 14.67 -8.04 -5.83
CA ALA A 327 15.74 -9.01 -5.75
C ALA A 327 16.89 -8.75 -6.73
N ALA A 328 16.60 -8.10 -7.87
CA ALA A 328 17.60 -7.81 -8.90
C ALA A 328 18.75 -6.93 -8.37
N ASP A 329 19.97 -7.25 -8.77
CA ASP A 329 21.17 -6.47 -8.45
C ASP A 329 21.31 -6.17 -6.94
N PHE A 330 21.02 -7.18 -6.10
CA PHE A 330 21.03 -6.99 -4.66
C PHE A 330 22.47 -6.82 -4.15
N GLY A 331 22.68 -5.77 -3.35
CA GLY A 331 23.99 -5.40 -2.84
C GLY A 331 23.90 -4.46 -1.64
N PRO A 332 25.04 -3.94 -1.16
CA PRO A 332 25.10 -3.18 0.10
C PRO A 332 24.27 -1.89 0.10
N ASP A 333 24.00 -1.32 -1.07
CA ASP A 333 23.25 -0.07 -1.24
C ASP A 333 21.80 -0.30 -1.67
N LYS A 334 21.44 -1.52 -2.06
CA LYS A 334 20.08 -1.88 -2.44
C LYS A 334 19.16 -1.72 -1.24
N THR A 335 18.02 -1.09 -1.46
CA THR A 335 16.98 -1.00 -0.43
C THR A 335 16.32 -2.37 -0.25
N PRO A 336 16.32 -2.95 0.97
CA PRO A 336 15.91 -4.33 1.18
C PRO A 336 14.38 -4.48 1.27
N TRP A 337 13.67 -4.08 0.22
CA TRP A 337 12.21 -4.18 0.12
C TRP A 337 11.70 -5.60 0.34
N LEU A 338 12.48 -6.60 -0.05
CA LEU A 338 12.13 -8.01 0.06
C LEU A 338 11.86 -8.49 1.51
N ILE A 339 12.36 -7.77 2.53
CA ILE A 339 12.06 -8.09 3.93
C ILE A 339 10.59 -7.77 4.27
N ASN A 340 9.96 -6.82 3.57
CA ASN A 340 8.60 -6.36 3.85
C ASN A 340 7.53 -7.13 3.05
N SER A 341 7.66 -8.44 2.93
CA SER A 341 6.67 -9.26 2.23
C SER A 341 6.20 -10.44 3.06
N VAL A 342 4.93 -10.77 2.95
CA VAL A 342 4.29 -11.90 3.66
C VAL A 342 4.83 -13.24 3.16
N PHE A 343 5.13 -13.33 1.86
CA PHE A 343 5.75 -14.49 1.23
C PHE A 343 7.11 -14.14 0.63
N ALA A 344 8.02 -15.11 0.65
CA ALA A 344 9.42 -14.93 0.27
C ALA A 344 9.86 -15.88 -0.87
N PRO A 345 9.21 -15.85 -2.06
CA PRO A 345 9.44 -16.84 -3.11
C PRO A 345 10.84 -16.77 -3.74
N ARG A 346 11.60 -15.68 -3.52
CA ARG A 346 12.93 -15.50 -4.13
C ARG A 346 14.08 -15.85 -3.20
N SER A 347 13.85 -15.77 -1.89
CA SER A 347 14.88 -16.07 -0.87
C SER A 347 14.67 -17.40 -0.15
N ILE A 348 13.49 -18.02 -0.31
CA ILE A 348 13.15 -19.32 0.27
C ILE A 348 12.75 -20.28 -0.85
N ARG A 349 13.19 -21.54 -0.75
CA ARG A 349 12.73 -22.62 -1.63
C ARG A 349 11.21 -22.76 -1.55
N PRO A 350 10.52 -23.03 -2.66
CA PRO A 350 9.08 -23.25 -2.65
C PRO A 350 8.70 -24.43 -1.74
N ASN A 351 7.47 -24.42 -1.26
CA ASN A 351 6.88 -25.55 -0.55
C ASN A 351 6.79 -26.77 -1.49
N ALA A 352 6.55 -27.96 -0.92
CA ALA A 352 6.46 -29.21 -1.69
C ALA A 352 5.33 -29.19 -2.74
N ASP A 353 4.28 -28.38 -2.54
CA ASP A 353 3.17 -28.16 -3.47
C ASP A 353 3.46 -27.07 -4.53
N GLY A 354 4.68 -26.56 -4.58
CA GLY A 354 5.11 -25.50 -5.48
C GLY A 354 4.64 -24.09 -5.10
N SER A 355 3.90 -23.93 -4.00
CA SER A 355 3.46 -22.62 -3.52
C SER A 355 4.60 -21.82 -2.87
N ALA A 356 4.44 -20.51 -2.78
CA ALA A 356 5.40 -19.63 -2.12
C ALA A 356 5.53 -19.95 -0.63
N ALA A 357 6.79 -20.01 -0.14
CA ALA A 357 7.04 -20.13 1.29
C ALA A 357 6.72 -18.81 2.00
N ALA A 358 6.07 -18.90 3.15
CA ALA A 358 5.76 -17.76 4.00
C ALA A 358 7.03 -17.16 4.60
N ASN A 359 7.07 -15.84 4.71
CA ASN A 359 8.16 -15.15 5.38
C ASN A 359 8.01 -15.22 6.90
N TYR A 360 9.14 -15.26 7.61
CA TYR A 360 9.17 -15.35 9.07
C TYR A 360 8.37 -14.23 9.73
N ALA A 361 7.51 -14.61 10.71
CA ALA A 361 6.60 -13.75 11.49
C ALA A 361 5.49 -13.04 10.69
N TRP A 362 5.72 -12.56 9.48
CA TRP A 362 4.74 -11.73 8.75
C TRP A 362 3.43 -12.44 8.43
N ILE A 363 3.47 -13.73 8.07
CA ILE A 363 2.26 -14.47 7.72
C ILE A 363 1.31 -14.64 8.92
N ASP A 364 1.85 -14.90 10.11
CA ASP A 364 1.05 -15.12 11.30
C ASP A 364 0.44 -13.81 11.80
N ASP A 365 1.22 -12.72 11.80
CA ASP A 365 0.75 -11.38 12.09
C ASP A 365 -0.33 -10.93 11.09
N PHE A 366 -0.10 -11.18 9.79
CA PHE A 366 -1.06 -10.83 8.75
C PHE A 366 -2.40 -11.55 8.93
N ARG A 367 -2.36 -12.87 9.22
CA ARG A 367 -3.56 -13.68 9.50
C ARG A 367 -4.29 -13.23 10.76
N ALA A 368 -3.55 -12.94 11.82
CA ALA A 368 -4.14 -12.46 13.07
C ALA A 368 -4.93 -11.17 12.84
N LEU A 369 -4.39 -10.25 12.05
CA LEU A 369 -5.02 -8.96 11.70
C LEU A 369 -6.23 -9.08 10.75
N GLN A 370 -6.47 -10.25 10.14
CA GLN A 370 -7.69 -10.50 9.33
C GLN A 370 -8.90 -10.89 10.20
N LYS A 371 -8.69 -11.29 11.44
CA LYS A 371 -9.73 -11.78 12.35
C LYS A 371 -10.38 -10.66 13.15
N ASP A 372 -9.72 -9.52 13.23
CA ASP A 372 -10.15 -8.36 14.06
C ASP A 372 -11.22 -7.50 13.40
#